data_2d2dd1ced7cdf32c9ad36f8810083dca
#
_entry.id   2d2dd1ced7cdf32c9ad36f8810083dca
#
_cell.length_a   1.000
_cell.length_b   1.000
_cell.length_c   1.000
_cell.angle_alpha   90.00
_cell.angle_beta   90.00
_cell.angle_gamma   90.00
#
_symmetry.space_group_name_H-M   'P 1'
#
loop_
_entity.id
_entity.type
_entity.pdbx_description
1 polymer ?
#
loop_
_entity_poly.entity_id
_entity_poly.type
_entity_poly.pdbx_seq_one_letter_code
_entity_poly.pdbx_strand_id
1 'polypeptide(L)' 'MPMAADEIEALIRAGIPDAHVEITDLAGDGDHYAARVVSESFRGEPLRVQHQRVYRALGGRVGGALHALQLKTAIPDQE' A
#
# COMPACT_ATOMS: atom_id res chain seq x y z
N MET A 1 0.80 -13.12 12.92
CA MET A 1 0.59 -13.91 11.68
C MET A 1 0.83 -13.04 10.47
N PRO A 2 1.42 -13.58 9.41
CA PRO A 2 1.62 -12.80 8.19
C PRO A 2 0.28 -12.39 7.58
N MET A 3 0.28 -11.27 6.87
CA MET A 3 -0.90 -10.82 6.13
C MET A 3 -0.86 -11.37 4.72
N ALA A 4 -2.01 -11.77 4.19
CA ALA A 4 -2.12 -12.15 2.80
C ALA A 4 -2.11 -10.91 1.90
N ALA A 5 -1.61 -11.06 0.66
CA ALA A 5 -1.60 -9.96 -0.31
C ALA A 5 -3.01 -9.41 -0.54
N ASP A 6 -4.01 -10.28 -0.61
CA ASP A 6 -5.41 -9.87 -0.80
C ASP A 6 -5.91 -8.99 0.33
N GLU A 7 -5.47 -9.27 1.55
CA GLU A 7 -5.86 -8.50 2.72
C GLU A 7 -5.24 -7.10 2.67
N ILE A 8 -3.96 -7.02 2.29
CA ILE A 8 -3.28 -5.74 2.14
C ILE A 8 -3.97 -4.89 1.08
N GLU A 9 -4.27 -5.47 -0.06
CA GLU A 9 -4.96 -4.77 -1.15
C GLU A 9 -6.33 -4.27 -0.70
N ALA A 10 -7.10 -5.10 -0.01
CA ALA A 10 -8.44 -4.74 0.45
C ALA A 10 -8.40 -3.58 1.44
N LEU A 11 -7.44 -3.59 2.36
CA LEU A 11 -7.29 -2.50 3.33
C LEU A 11 -6.91 -1.19 2.66
N ILE A 12 -5.99 -1.24 1.69
CA ILE A 12 -5.60 -0.03 0.98
C ILE A 12 -6.78 0.53 0.20
N ARG A 13 -7.54 -0.31 -0.49
CA ARG A 13 -8.71 0.12 -1.24
C ARG A 13 -9.82 0.66 -0.35
N ALA A 14 -9.96 0.13 0.86
CA ALA A 14 -10.94 0.64 1.80
C ALA A 14 -10.62 2.07 2.23
N GLY A 15 -9.33 2.39 2.38
CA GLY A 15 -8.90 3.74 2.74
C GLY A 15 -8.74 4.69 1.57
N ILE A 16 -8.49 4.15 0.36
CA ILE A 16 -8.29 4.93 -0.87
C ILE A 16 -9.12 4.26 -1.97
N PRO A 17 -10.42 4.57 -2.04
CA PRO A 17 -11.37 3.81 -2.87
C PRO A 17 -11.08 3.78 -4.37
N ASP A 18 -10.39 4.78 -4.91
CA ASP A 18 -10.07 4.84 -6.33
C ASP A 18 -8.70 4.21 -6.64
N ALA A 19 -8.03 3.64 -5.65
CA ALA A 19 -6.66 3.15 -5.83
C ALA A 19 -6.60 1.93 -6.74
N HIS A 20 -5.61 1.94 -7.62
CA HIS A 20 -5.15 0.74 -8.31
C HIS A 20 -3.97 0.20 -7.50
N VAL A 21 -4.07 -1.03 -7.01
CA VAL A 21 -3.10 -1.59 -6.07
C VAL A 21 -2.49 -2.85 -6.66
N GLU A 22 -1.15 -2.91 -6.65
CA GLU A 22 -0.41 -4.10 -7.03
C GLU A 22 0.46 -4.52 -5.85
N ILE A 23 0.33 -5.76 -5.40
CA ILE A 23 1.07 -6.28 -4.27
C ILE A 23 1.95 -7.43 -4.75
N THR A 24 3.23 -7.38 -4.40
CA THR A 24 4.19 -8.45 -4.70
C THR A 24 4.78 -8.98 -3.41
N ASP A 25 4.73 -10.29 -3.22
CA ASP A 25 5.37 -10.95 -2.08
C ASP A 25 6.84 -11.18 -2.44
N LEU A 26 7.73 -10.41 -1.83
CA LEU A 26 9.14 -10.38 -2.22
C LEU A 26 9.91 -11.63 -1.80
N ALA A 27 9.53 -12.21 -0.67
CA ALA A 27 10.27 -13.35 -0.10
C ALA A 27 9.50 -14.66 -0.15
N GLY A 28 8.25 -14.63 -0.59
CA GLY A 28 7.38 -15.81 -0.58
C GLY A 28 6.94 -16.24 0.81
N ASP A 29 7.09 -15.38 1.81
CA ASP A 29 6.81 -15.72 3.21
C ASP A 29 5.56 -15.03 3.76
N GLY A 30 4.88 -14.21 2.96
CA GLY A 30 3.70 -13.49 3.42
C GLY A 30 3.99 -12.35 4.39
N ASP A 31 5.23 -11.86 4.43
CA ASP A 31 5.65 -10.89 5.43
C ASP A 31 6.47 -9.73 4.85
N HIS A 32 7.07 -9.92 3.69
CA HIS A 32 7.89 -8.90 3.01
C HIS A 32 7.26 -8.60 1.65
N TYR A 33 6.63 -7.43 1.54
CA TYR A 33 5.86 -7.08 0.35
C TYR A 33 6.35 -5.81 -0.31
N ALA A 34 6.12 -5.73 -1.63
CA ALA A 34 6.17 -4.47 -2.36
C ALA A 34 4.74 -4.09 -2.75
N ALA A 35 4.37 -2.85 -2.51
CA ALA A 35 3.05 -2.34 -2.89
C ALA A 35 3.21 -1.16 -3.82
N ARG A 36 2.45 -1.16 -4.91
CA ARG A 36 2.35 -0.03 -5.82
C ARG A 36 0.92 0.45 -5.79
N VAL A 37 0.73 1.69 -5.38
CA VAL A 37 -0.60 2.27 -5.19
C VAL A 37 -0.72 3.50 -6.07
N VAL A 38 -1.65 3.47 -7.00
CA VAL A 38 -1.88 4.56 -7.95
C VAL A 38 -3.27 5.14 -7.69
N SER A 39 -3.35 6.43 -7.45
CA SER A 39 -4.62 7.09 -7.15
C SER A 39 -4.62 8.51 -7.67
N GLU A 40 -5.71 8.90 -8.31
CA GLU A 40 -5.91 10.29 -8.73
C GLU A 40 -5.97 11.21 -7.52
N SER A 41 -6.41 10.71 -6.37
CA SER A 41 -6.49 11.52 -5.16
C SER A 41 -5.12 11.89 -4.60
N PHE A 42 -4.04 11.30 -5.10
CA PHE A 42 -2.68 11.69 -4.71
C PHE A 42 -2.20 12.96 -5.44
N ARG A 43 -2.92 13.40 -6.46
CA ARG A 43 -2.50 14.57 -7.24
C ARG A 43 -2.37 15.80 -6.34
N GLY A 44 -1.22 16.46 -6.43
CA GLY A 44 -0.93 17.64 -5.61
C GLY A 44 -0.46 17.35 -4.19
N GLU A 45 -0.43 16.07 -3.78
CA GLU A 45 0.06 15.72 -2.45
C GLU A 45 1.55 15.37 -2.48
N PRO A 46 2.31 15.82 -1.47
CA PRO A 46 3.72 15.41 -1.35
C PRO A 46 3.82 13.91 -1.16
N LEU A 47 4.94 13.32 -1.58
CA LEU A 47 5.15 11.88 -1.48
C LEU A 47 4.97 11.37 -0.06
N ARG A 48 5.44 12.14 0.94
CA ARG A 48 5.30 11.78 2.33
C ARG A 48 3.83 11.61 2.73
N VAL A 49 2.95 12.51 2.26
CA VAL A 49 1.52 12.43 2.56
C VAL A 49 0.88 11.24 1.87
N GLN A 50 1.27 10.97 0.62
CA GLN A 50 0.78 9.80 -0.10
C GLN A 50 1.10 8.52 0.67
N HIS A 51 2.33 8.38 1.15
CA HIS A 51 2.74 7.21 1.92
C HIS A 51 1.99 7.11 3.24
N GLN A 52 1.80 8.23 3.94
CA GLN A 52 1.04 8.24 5.19
C GLN A 52 -0.39 7.75 4.99
N ARG A 53 -1.01 8.11 3.86
CA ARG A 53 -2.37 7.68 3.57
C ARG A 53 -2.46 6.16 3.42
N VAL A 54 -1.47 5.55 2.76
CA VAL A 54 -1.42 4.09 2.62
C VAL A 54 -1.21 3.42 3.98
N TYR A 55 -0.26 3.90 4.76
CA TYR A 55 -0.02 3.32 6.09
C TYR A 55 -1.24 3.46 7.00
N ARG A 56 -1.95 4.57 6.92
CA ARG A 56 -3.17 4.78 7.69
C ARG A 56 -4.26 3.79 7.26
N ALA A 57 -4.36 3.52 5.96
CA ALA A 57 -5.30 2.52 5.46
C ALA A 57 -5.00 1.13 6.01
N LEU A 58 -3.73 0.83 6.23
CA LEU A 58 -3.31 -0.45 6.80
C LEU A 58 -3.54 -0.53 8.31
N GLY A 59 -3.85 0.59 8.96
CA GLY A 59 -4.30 0.59 10.35
C GLY A 59 -3.25 0.13 11.36
N GLY A 60 -1.98 0.46 11.13
CA GLY A 60 -0.91 0.11 12.07
C GLY A 60 -0.42 -1.33 11.99
N ARG A 61 -0.82 -2.07 10.97
CA ARG A 61 -0.39 -3.46 10.79
C ARG A 61 1.06 -3.59 10.32
N VAL A 62 1.61 -2.50 9.75
CA VAL A 62 3.02 -2.48 9.36
C VAL A 62 3.87 -2.48 10.63
N GLY A 63 4.82 -3.41 10.71
CA GLY A 63 5.65 -3.58 11.90
C GLY A 63 5.09 -4.61 12.88
N GLY A 64 3.81 -4.97 12.76
CA GLY A 64 3.18 -6.02 13.55
C GLY A 64 2.94 -7.26 12.70
N ALA A 65 1.74 -7.33 12.08
CA ALA A 65 1.40 -8.44 11.18
C ALA A 65 2.16 -8.40 9.87
N LEU A 66 2.71 -7.23 9.50
CA LEU A 66 3.46 -7.01 8.27
C LEU A 66 4.79 -6.33 8.64
N HIS A 67 5.92 -7.04 8.50
CA HIS A 67 7.21 -6.54 8.94
C HIS A 67 7.84 -5.53 7.98
N ALA A 68 7.71 -5.77 6.68
CA ALA A 68 8.37 -4.91 5.71
C ALA A 68 7.45 -4.64 4.53
N LEU A 69 7.33 -3.38 4.18
CA LEU A 69 6.56 -2.95 3.03
C LEU A 69 7.36 -1.92 2.24
N GLN A 70 7.72 -2.29 1.01
CA GLN A 70 8.30 -1.34 0.07
C GLN A 70 7.13 -0.67 -0.66
N LEU A 71 7.01 0.64 -0.53
CA LEU A 71 5.85 1.36 -1.02
C LEU A 71 6.21 2.30 -2.15
N LYS A 72 5.47 2.20 -3.25
CA LYS A 72 5.51 3.18 -4.33
C LYS A 72 4.11 3.75 -4.53
N THR A 73 4.02 5.06 -4.66
CA THR A 73 2.75 5.73 -4.94
C THR A 73 2.89 6.59 -6.18
N ALA A 74 1.80 6.76 -6.91
CA ALA A 74 1.79 7.56 -8.13
C ALA A 74 0.38 8.05 -8.44
N ILE A 75 0.30 9.03 -9.34
CA ILE A 75 -0.98 9.39 -9.95
C ILE A 75 -1.08 8.69 -11.31
N PRO A 76 -2.30 8.49 -11.85
CA PRO A 76 -2.48 7.63 -13.04
C PRO A 76 -1.67 8.05 -14.28
N ASP A 77 -1.47 9.34 -14.49
CA ASP A 77 -0.74 9.82 -15.65
C ASP A 77 0.77 9.94 -15.42
N GLN A 78 1.27 9.41 -14.32
CA GLN A 78 2.69 9.40 -13.99
C GLN A 78 3.21 7.99 -13.69
N GLU A 79 2.45 6.98 -14.04
CA GLU A 79 2.88 5.60 -13.81
C GLU A 79 4.15 5.24 -14.55
#